data_877b0164f7e7d9ac7d73bdeae1c6ae4d
#
_entry.id   877b0164f7e7d9ac7d73bdeae1c6ae4d
#
_cell.length_a   1.000
_cell.length_b   1.000
_cell.length_c   1.000
_cell.angle_alpha   90.00
_cell.angle_beta   90.00
_cell.angle_gamma   90.00
#
_symmetry.space_group_name_H-M   'P 1'
#
loop_
_entity.id
_entity.type
_entity.pdbx_description
1 polymer ?
#
loop_
_entity_poly.entity_id
_entity_poly.type
_entity_poly.pdbx_seq_one_letter_code
_entity_poly.pdbx_strand_id
1 'polypeptide(L)'
;MTPILAARHLRKTFGTSVRALDDVTLEVAAGECVALVGESGSGKTTLLRCFNAMQHVDEGQVAVEGDAVESLDPVALRRRIGYVPQDGGLLPHWSILRNASMVPWLCGQAASAEAGRAALAQVGLDADEFGQRYPHELSGGQRQRVAIARALAASPRIVLLDEPFGALDAITRADVQAMFGTLRRETHVAALLVTHDLHEAVRLADRIAVMRGGRIEQCATPRELMDAPASTYVTELFARSRVTAAEVP
;
A
#
# COMPACT_ATOMS: atom_id res chain seq x y z
N MET A 1 3.37 17.30 -14.10
CA MET A 1 2.08 16.60 -13.80
C MET A 1 1.82 16.76 -12.31
N THR A 2 0.59 17.02 -11.88
CA THR A 2 0.27 17.08 -10.44
C THR A 2 0.33 15.68 -9.85
N PRO A 3 1.06 15.46 -8.74
CA PRO A 3 1.11 14.15 -8.09
C PRO A 3 -0.26 13.78 -7.53
N ILE A 4 -0.58 12.48 -7.52
CA ILE A 4 -1.83 11.96 -6.94
C ILE A 4 -1.75 11.86 -5.41
N LEU A 5 -0.53 11.61 -4.88
CA LEU A 5 -0.18 11.72 -3.47
C LEU A 5 1.00 12.65 -3.33
N ALA A 6 0.94 13.60 -2.41
CA ALA A 6 2.05 14.48 -2.08
C ALA A 6 2.20 14.65 -0.57
N ALA A 7 3.40 14.45 -0.09
CA ALA A 7 3.86 14.76 1.26
C ALA A 7 4.98 15.79 1.14
N ARG A 8 4.89 16.92 1.84
CA ARG A 8 5.87 18.00 1.75
C ARG A 8 6.32 18.43 3.13
N HIS A 9 7.61 18.24 3.40
CA HIS A 9 8.28 18.65 4.65
C HIS A 9 7.57 18.14 5.91
N LEU A 10 7.11 16.85 5.88
CA LEU A 10 6.34 16.30 6.98
C LEU A 10 7.21 16.06 8.20
N ARG A 11 6.71 16.50 9.36
CA ARG A 11 7.24 16.14 10.67
C ARG A 11 6.16 15.50 11.52
N LYS A 12 6.55 14.46 12.26
CA LYS A 12 5.69 13.77 13.21
C LYS A 12 6.48 13.25 14.38
N THR A 13 6.08 13.63 15.59
CA THR A 13 6.68 13.16 16.84
C THR A 13 5.60 12.46 17.66
N PHE A 14 5.93 11.31 18.22
CA PHE A 14 5.09 10.61 19.19
C PHE A 14 5.67 10.78 20.61
N GLY A 15 4.80 11.14 21.56
CA GLY A 15 5.23 11.47 22.92
C GLY A 15 6.20 12.65 22.93
N THR A 16 7.24 12.57 23.76
CA THR A 16 8.21 13.64 23.94
C THR A 16 9.48 13.50 23.11
N SER A 17 9.74 12.34 22.46
CA SER A 17 11.05 12.07 21.89
C SER A 17 11.09 11.21 20.63
N VAL A 18 10.02 10.48 20.27
CA VAL A 18 10.05 9.57 19.12
C VAL A 18 9.68 10.34 17.85
N ARG A 19 10.69 10.81 17.11
CA ARG A 19 10.50 11.48 15.82
C ARG A 19 10.27 10.43 14.74
N ALA A 20 9.01 10.18 14.40
CA ALA A 20 8.63 9.19 13.39
C ALA A 20 8.78 9.70 11.96
N LEU A 21 8.56 11.01 11.72
CA LEU A 21 8.86 11.68 10.46
C LEU A 21 9.67 12.95 10.76
N ASP A 22 10.74 13.17 9.98
CA ASP A 22 11.65 14.29 10.13
C ASP A 22 12.01 14.88 8.76
N ASP A 23 11.24 15.88 8.33
CA ASP A 23 11.37 16.57 7.05
C ASP A 23 11.18 15.63 5.83
N VAL A 24 10.10 14.82 5.85
CA VAL A 24 9.81 13.86 4.78
C VAL A 24 9.09 14.54 3.63
N THR A 25 9.64 14.42 2.42
CA THR A 25 9.01 14.83 1.17
C THR A 25 8.92 13.65 0.22
N LEU A 26 7.70 13.35 -0.29
CA LEU A 26 7.43 12.26 -1.22
C LEU A 26 6.28 12.65 -2.16
N GLU A 27 6.43 12.34 -3.43
CA GLU A 27 5.36 12.48 -4.42
C GLU A 27 5.17 11.15 -5.15
N VAL A 28 3.90 10.79 -5.40
CA VAL A 28 3.50 9.63 -6.20
C VAL A 28 2.67 10.13 -7.37
N ALA A 29 3.02 9.73 -8.58
CA ALA A 29 2.28 10.08 -9.79
C ALA A 29 1.05 9.17 -9.98
N ALA A 30 0.09 9.58 -10.82
CA ALA A 30 -1.05 8.74 -11.17
C ALA A 30 -0.57 7.46 -11.88
N GLY A 31 -1.06 6.30 -11.44
CA GLY A 31 -0.68 4.98 -11.94
C GLY A 31 0.70 4.48 -11.48
N GLU A 32 1.46 5.30 -10.76
CA GLU A 32 2.77 4.91 -10.22
C GLU A 32 2.63 4.04 -8.97
N CYS A 33 3.53 3.09 -8.79
CA CYS A 33 3.74 2.37 -7.54
C CYS A 33 5.05 2.82 -6.90
N VAL A 34 4.97 3.37 -5.70
CA VAL A 34 6.14 3.68 -4.88
C VAL A 34 6.17 2.75 -3.67
N ALA A 35 7.30 2.06 -3.47
CA ALA A 35 7.52 1.26 -2.27
C ALA A 35 8.28 2.04 -1.21
N LEU A 36 7.83 1.99 0.03
CA LEU A 36 8.56 2.49 1.20
C LEU A 36 9.28 1.31 1.85
N VAL A 37 10.62 1.34 1.86
CA VAL A 37 11.46 0.30 2.45
C VAL A 37 12.35 0.88 3.55
N GLY A 38 12.79 0.04 4.48
CA GLY A 38 13.68 0.43 5.58
C GLY A 38 13.42 -0.37 6.84
N GLU A 39 14.23 -0.16 7.87
CA GLU A 39 14.14 -0.85 9.15
C GLU A 39 12.79 -0.63 9.87
N SER A 40 12.46 -1.53 10.81
CA SER A 40 11.31 -1.32 11.70
C SER A 40 11.48 -0.01 12.46
N GLY A 41 10.39 0.76 12.58
CA GLY A 41 10.41 2.07 13.23
C GLY A 41 10.98 3.22 12.38
N SER A 42 11.33 3.01 11.09
CA SER A 42 11.82 4.09 10.23
C SER A 42 10.76 5.11 9.77
N GLY A 43 9.48 4.92 10.10
CA GLY A 43 8.41 5.88 9.81
C GLY A 43 7.49 5.50 8.64
N LYS A 44 7.70 4.38 7.95
CA LYS A 44 6.95 3.95 6.74
C LYS A 44 5.44 3.93 6.92
N THR A 45 4.96 3.16 7.90
CA THR A 45 3.53 3.06 8.23
C THR A 45 2.95 4.42 8.69
N THR A 46 3.74 5.22 9.41
CA THR A 46 3.33 6.57 9.80
C THR A 46 3.11 7.46 8.58
N LEU A 47 4.06 7.47 7.64
CA LEU A 47 3.94 8.23 6.39
C LEU A 47 2.74 7.76 5.56
N LEU A 48 2.57 6.45 5.39
CA LEU A 48 1.42 5.89 4.68
C LEU A 48 0.09 6.34 5.31
N ARG A 49 0.00 6.30 6.64
CA ARG A 49 -1.22 6.66 7.39
C ARG A 49 -1.53 8.15 7.39
N CYS A 50 -0.59 9.02 7.02
CA CYS A 50 -0.87 10.44 6.81
C CYS A 50 -1.77 10.65 5.59
N PHE A 51 -1.63 9.85 4.52
CA PHE A 51 -2.44 10.01 3.30
C PHE A 51 -3.91 9.61 3.47
N ASN A 52 -4.25 8.75 4.42
CA ASN A 52 -5.65 8.37 4.68
C ASN A 52 -6.22 9.02 5.96
N ALA A 53 -5.57 10.07 6.47
CA ALA A 53 -5.93 10.78 7.68
C ALA A 53 -6.08 9.87 8.92
N MET A 54 -5.39 8.70 8.96
CA MET A 54 -5.27 7.89 10.17
C MET A 54 -4.18 8.41 11.10
N GLN A 55 -3.27 9.23 10.56
CA GLN A 55 -2.23 9.91 11.30
C GLN A 55 -2.17 11.39 10.89
N HIS A 56 -2.26 12.29 11.86
CA HIS A 56 -2.05 13.71 11.64
C HIS A 56 -0.56 14.06 11.75
N VAL A 57 -0.09 14.94 10.89
CA VAL A 57 1.27 15.51 10.94
C VAL A 57 1.33 16.67 11.94
N ASP A 58 2.51 16.94 12.46
CA ASP A 58 2.73 18.10 13.36
C ASP A 58 3.14 19.34 12.54
N GLU A 59 3.88 19.10 11.41
CA GLU A 59 4.29 20.15 10.47
C GLU A 59 4.31 19.57 9.03
N GLY A 60 4.24 20.47 8.05
CA GLY A 60 4.23 20.12 6.63
C GLY A 60 2.83 20.01 6.05
N GLN A 61 2.71 19.45 4.85
CA GLN A 61 1.45 19.35 4.12
C GLN A 61 1.30 17.98 3.49
N VAL A 62 0.10 17.41 3.58
CA VAL A 62 -0.29 16.18 2.88
C VAL A 62 -1.40 16.51 1.90
N ALA A 63 -1.27 16.07 0.66
CA ALA A 63 -2.31 16.23 -0.36
C ALA A 63 -2.63 14.89 -1.04
N VAL A 64 -3.90 14.70 -1.34
CA VAL A 64 -4.44 13.56 -2.09
C VAL A 64 -5.26 14.11 -3.25
N GLU A 65 -4.90 13.72 -4.48
CA GLU A 65 -5.52 14.21 -5.72
C GLU A 65 -5.53 15.75 -5.82
N GLY A 66 -4.55 16.42 -5.20
CA GLY A 66 -4.41 17.87 -5.17
C GLY A 66 -5.12 18.56 -3.99
N ASP A 67 -5.98 17.87 -3.28
CA ASP A 67 -6.69 18.41 -2.10
C ASP A 67 -5.85 18.21 -0.82
N ALA A 68 -5.74 19.24 0.02
CA ALA A 68 -5.07 19.13 1.31
C ALA A 68 -5.87 18.21 2.26
N VAL A 69 -5.21 17.19 2.81
CA VAL A 69 -5.85 16.16 3.67
C VAL A 69 -6.54 16.78 4.88
N GLU A 70 -5.97 17.83 5.46
CA GLU A 70 -6.53 18.54 6.62
C GLU A 70 -7.86 19.23 6.32
N SER A 71 -8.14 19.54 5.03
CA SER A 71 -9.38 20.20 4.60
C SER A 71 -10.50 19.21 4.25
N LEU A 72 -10.19 17.92 4.18
CA LEU A 72 -11.13 16.88 3.76
C LEU A 72 -11.83 16.23 4.97
N ASP A 73 -13.09 15.84 4.79
CA ASP A 73 -13.72 14.91 5.73
C ASP A 73 -12.99 13.56 5.72
N PRO A 74 -12.45 13.09 6.85
CA PRO A 74 -11.65 11.87 6.89
C PRO A 74 -12.41 10.61 6.43
N VAL A 75 -13.74 10.57 6.61
CA VAL A 75 -14.56 9.44 6.18
C VAL A 75 -14.71 9.45 4.65
N ALA A 76 -15.00 10.62 4.07
CA ALA A 76 -15.06 10.78 2.62
C ALA A 76 -13.72 10.45 1.94
N LEU A 77 -12.61 10.94 2.51
CA LEU A 77 -11.26 10.64 2.03
C LEU A 77 -10.99 9.12 2.03
N ARG A 78 -11.24 8.43 3.15
CA ARG A 78 -11.00 6.98 3.27
C ARG A 78 -11.86 6.14 2.33
N ARG A 79 -13.02 6.62 1.89
CA ARG A 79 -13.86 5.96 0.89
C ARG A 79 -13.30 6.09 -0.53
N ARG A 80 -12.47 7.10 -0.80
CA ARG A 80 -11.81 7.32 -2.10
C ARG A 80 -10.51 6.52 -2.24
N ILE A 81 -9.93 6.04 -1.14
CA ILE A 81 -8.63 5.36 -1.10
C ILE A 81 -8.84 3.89 -0.73
N GLY A 82 -8.30 2.98 -1.54
CA GLY A 82 -8.20 1.58 -1.14
C GLY A 82 -7.14 1.43 -0.05
N TYR A 83 -7.43 0.66 0.99
CA TYR A 83 -6.47 0.41 2.06
C TYR A 83 -6.42 -1.07 2.45
N VAL A 84 -5.20 -1.63 2.41
CA VAL A 84 -4.90 -2.98 2.86
C VAL A 84 -4.00 -2.88 4.09
N PRO A 85 -4.51 -3.09 5.31
CA PRO A 85 -3.69 -3.10 6.52
C PRO A 85 -2.88 -4.38 6.63
N GLN A 86 -1.87 -4.38 7.51
CA GLN A 86 -0.89 -5.46 7.70
C GLN A 86 -1.53 -6.83 8.01
N ASP A 87 -2.64 -6.86 8.74
CA ASP A 87 -3.38 -8.08 9.09
C ASP A 87 -4.52 -8.42 8.10
N GLY A 88 -4.59 -7.70 6.96
CA GLY A 88 -5.68 -7.79 5.98
C GLY A 88 -6.98 -7.14 6.45
N GLY A 89 -7.22 -7.00 7.75
CA GLY A 89 -8.35 -6.28 8.36
C GLY A 89 -9.73 -6.79 7.97
N LEU A 90 -9.89 -8.08 7.62
CA LEU A 90 -11.20 -8.64 7.30
C LEU A 90 -12.07 -8.74 8.55
N LEU A 91 -13.37 -8.44 8.40
CA LEU A 91 -14.34 -8.58 9.47
C LEU A 91 -14.65 -10.07 9.66
N PRO A 92 -14.30 -10.70 10.80
CA PRO A 92 -14.37 -12.15 10.95
C PRO A 92 -15.79 -12.71 10.98
N HIS A 93 -16.77 -11.88 11.33
CA HIS A 93 -18.19 -12.22 11.40
C HIS A 93 -18.97 -11.87 10.12
N TRP A 94 -18.30 -11.41 9.07
CA TRP A 94 -18.86 -11.15 7.75
C TRP A 94 -18.41 -12.21 6.76
N SER A 95 -19.29 -12.59 5.83
CA SER A 95 -18.93 -13.44 4.72
C SER A 95 -17.90 -12.77 3.80
N ILE A 96 -17.23 -13.53 2.98
CA ILE A 96 -16.21 -13.05 2.04
C ILE A 96 -16.78 -12.03 1.06
N LEU A 97 -17.94 -12.32 0.48
CA LEU A 97 -18.63 -11.38 -0.41
C LEU A 97 -18.99 -10.09 0.32
N ARG A 98 -19.48 -10.17 1.56
CA ARG A 98 -19.79 -8.98 2.35
C ARG A 98 -18.56 -8.16 2.70
N ASN A 99 -17.44 -8.81 3.00
CA ASN A 99 -16.14 -8.15 3.18
C ASN A 99 -15.71 -7.43 1.90
N ALA A 100 -15.73 -8.09 0.75
CA ALA A 100 -15.35 -7.50 -0.54
C ALA A 100 -16.25 -6.32 -0.93
N SER A 101 -17.57 -6.42 -0.64
CA SER A 101 -18.57 -5.39 -0.98
C SER A 101 -18.60 -4.20 0.00
N MET A 102 -17.79 -4.22 1.07
CA MET A 102 -17.90 -3.26 2.17
C MET A 102 -17.73 -1.80 1.72
N VAL A 103 -16.69 -1.51 0.93
CA VAL A 103 -16.41 -0.12 0.52
C VAL A 103 -17.46 0.40 -0.46
N PRO A 104 -17.84 -0.32 -1.54
CA PRO A 104 -18.98 0.04 -2.38
C PRO A 104 -20.27 0.31 -1.59
N TRP A 105 -20.59 -0.56 -0.61
CA TRP A 105 -21.76 -0.38 0.25
C TRP A 105 -21.67 0.90 1.09
N LEU A 106 -20.51 1.19 1.72
CA LEU A 106 -20.29 2.43 2.47
C LEU A 106 -20.35 3.69 1.59
N CYS A 107 -20.05 3.56 0.29
CA CYS A 107 -20.20 4.63 -0.70
C CYS A 107 -21.64 4.78 -1.21
N GLY A 108 -22.59 3.98 -0.72
CA GLY A 108 -24.00 4.05 -1.14
C GLY A 108 -24.26 3.49 -2.55
N GLN A 109 -23.37 2.66 -3.10
CA GLN A 109 -23.56 2.03 -4.41
C GLN A 109 -24.65 0.97 -4.33
N ALA A 110 -25.71 1.12 -5.14
CA ALA A 110 -26.83 0.18 -5.17
C ALA A 110 -26.40 -1.26 -5.54
N ALA A 111 -25.43 -1.39 -6.46
CA ALA A 111 -24.86 -2.65 -6.93
C ALA A 111 -23.57 -3.06 -6.17
N SER A 112 -23.54 -2.81 -4.85
CA SER A 112 -22.32 -3.09 -4.05
C SER A 112 -21.95 -4.58 -4.01
N ALA A 113 -22.92 -5.50 -4.07
CA ALA A 113 -22.67 -6.94 -4.11
C ALA A 113 -22.03 -7.36 -5.45
N GLU A 114 -22.47 -6.80 -6.57
CA GLU A 114 -21.91 -7.03 -7.91
C GLU A 114 -20.48 -6.49 -7.98
N ALA A 115 -20.22 -5.30 -7.41
CA ALA A 115 -18.87 -4.74 -7.31
C ALA A 115 -17.96 -5.65 -6.47
N GLY A 116 -18.44 -6.20 -5.37
CA GLY A 116 -17.73 -7.18 -4.56
C GLY A 116 -17.43 -8.48 -5.32
N ARG A 117 -18.41 -9.01 -6.08
CA ARG A 117 -18.21 -10.20 -6.95
C ARG A 117 -17.15 -9.94 -8.02
N ALA A 118 -17.23 -8.80 -8.69
CA ALA A 118 -16.24 -8.43 -9.71
C ALA A 118 -14.82 -8.30 -9.10
N ALA A 119 -14.70 -7.67 -7.94
CA ALA A 119 -13.41 -7.55 -7.26
C ALA A 119 -12.85 -8.91 -6.81
N LEU A 120 -13.68 -9.84 -6.33
CA LEU A 120 -13.25 -11.19 -6.00
C LEU A 120 -12.76 -11.94 -7.23
N ALA A 121 -13.47 -11.83 -8.36
CA ALA A 121 -13.05 -12.44 -9.61
C ALA A 121 -11.68 -11.92 -10.10
N GLN A 122 -11.42 -10.60 -9.97
CA GLN A 122 -10.13 -9.99 -10.32
C GLN A 122 -8.95 -10.55 -9.52
N VAL A 123 -9.17 -11.02 -8.29
CA VAL A 123 -8.13 -11.67 -7.47
C VAL A 123 -8.14 -13.18 -7.57
N GLY A 124 -8.90 -13.76 -8.53
CA GLY A 124 -8.97 -15.19 -8.77
C GLY A 124 -9.76 -15.98 -7.72
N LEU A 125 -10.77 -15.36 -7.11
CA LEU A 125 -11.70 -16.00 -6.19
C LEU A 125 -13.12 -15.96 -6.76
N ASP A 126 -13.67 -17.14 -7.08
CA ASP A 126 -15.06 -17.24 -7.52
C ASP A 126 -16.02 -16.93 -6.37
N ALA A 127 -16.87 -15.92 -6.57
CA ALA A 127 -17.82 -15.50 -5.54
C ALA A 127 -18.94 -16.54 -5.28
N ASP A 128 -19.24 -17.43 -6.23
CA ASP A 128 -20.22 -18.49 -6.01
C ASP A 128 -19.64 -19.61 -5.15
N GLU A 129 -18.32 -19.85 -5.23
CA GLU A 129 -17.63 -20.81 -4.36
C GLU A 129 -17.26 -20.21 -3.00
N PHE A 130 -16.67 -19.01 -2.98
CA PHE A 130 -16.06 -18.43 -1.78
C PHE A 130 -16.95 -17.41 -1.07
N GLY A 131 -17.92 -16.81 -1.76
CA GLY A 131 -18.65 -15.62 -1.27
C GLY A 131 -19.39 -15.80 0.04
N GLN A 132 -19.89 -17.00 0.33
CA GLN A 132 -20.62 -17.31 1.57
C GLN A 132 -19.70 -17.81 2.69
N ARG A 133 -18.44 -18.12 2.41
CA ARG A 133 -17.47 -18.52 3.43
C ARG A 133 -17.09 -17.33 4.33
N TYR A 134 -16.48 -17.63 5.46
CA TYR A 134 -15.98 -16.65 6.42
C TYR A 134 -14.44 -16.61 6.40
N PRO A 135 -13.78 -15.54 6.88
CA PRO A 135 -12.32 -15.41 6.84
C PRO A 135 -11.56 -16.56 7.48
N HIS A 136 -12.09 -17.19 8.53
CA HIS A 136 -11.47 -18.33 9.20
C HIS A 136 -11.47 -19.63 8.39
N GLU A 137 -12.30 -19.71 7.33
CA GLU A 137 -12.39 -20.86 6.43
C GLU A 137 -11.43 -20.76 5.23
N LEU A 138 -10.68 -19.65 5.13
CA LEU A 138 -9.77 -19.36 4.04
C LEU A 138 -8.30 -19.59 4.43
N SER A 139 -7.45 -19.95 3.44
CA SER A 139 -6.00 -19.90 3.60
C SER A 139 -5.50 -18.46 3.80
N GLY A 140 -4.26 -18.29 4.27
CA GLY A 140 -3.64 -16.96 4.41
C GLY A 140 -3.64 -16.16 3.11
N GLY A 141 -3.25 -16.81 2.00
CA GLY A 141 -3.24 -16.18 0.68
C GLY A 141 -4.63 -15.81 0.17
N GLN A 142 -5.64 -16.66 0.40
CA GLN A 142 -7.02 -16.35 0.05
C GLN A 142 -7.54 -15.16 0.86
N ARG A 143 -7.28 -15.11 2.18
CA ARG A 143 -7.63 -13.92 3.00
C ARG A 143 -6.99 -12.66 2.46
N GLN A 144 -5.71 -12.72 2.08
CA GLN A 144 -4.99 -11.56 1.53
C GLN A 144 -5.57 -11.12 0.18
N ARG A 145 -5.93 -12.05 -0.70
CA ARG A 145 -6.63 -11.75 -1.96
C ARG A 145 -7.97 -11.04 -1.70
N VAL A 146 -8.76 -11.50 -0.71
CA VAL A 146 -10.01 -10.82 -0.31
C VAL A 146 -9.76 -9.41 0.23
N ALA A 147 -8.69 -9.18 1.02
CA ALA A 147 -8.34 -7.86 1.51
C ALA A 147 -7.98 -6.90 0.37
N ILE A 148 -7.24 -7.38 -0.64
CA ILE A 148 -6.94 -6.63 -1.87
C ILE A 148 -8.22 -6.37 -2.67
N ALA A 149 -9.07 -7.37 -2.88
CA ALA A 149 -10.37 -7.21 -3.55
C ALA A 149 -11.24 -6.14 -2.89
N ARG A 150 -11.37 -6.18 -1.57
CA ARG A 150 -12.10 -5.18 -0.80
C ARG A 150 -11.56 -3.76 -1.00
N ALA A 151 -10.23 -3.61 -1.01
CA ALA A 151 -9.59 -2.31 -1.20
C ALA A 151 -9.85 -1.74 -2.61
N LEU A 152 -9.99 -2.60 -3.62
CA LEU A 152 -10.17 -2.21 -5.03
C LEU A 152 -11.63 -2.21 -5.49
N ALA A 153 -12.57 -2.78 -4.71
CA ALA A 153 -13.97 -2.99 -5.11
C ALA A 153 -14.73 -1.69 -5.47
N ALA A 154 -14.33 -0.55 -4.91
CA ALA A 154 -14.90 0.76 -5.26
C ALA A 154 -14.19 1.44 -6.44
N SER A 155 -13.28 0.73 -7.13
CA SER A 155 -12.46 1.26 -8.22
C SER A 155 -11.69 2.54 -7.85
N PRO A 156 -10.94 2.54 -6.74
CA PRO A 156 -10.21 3.72 -6.30
C PRO A 156 -9.06 4.03 -7.27
N ARG A 157 -8.66 5.30 -7.34
CA ARG A 157 -7.46 5.70 -8.10
C ARG A 157 -6.15 5.49 -7.33
N ILE A 158 -6.25 5.27 -6.02
CA ILE A 158 -5.14 5.14 -5.08
C ILE A 158 -5.36 3.92 -4.19
N VAL A 159 -4.33 3.11 -3.99
CA VAL A 159 -4.31 2.05 -2.99
C VAL A 159 -3.09 2.21 -2.08
N LEU A 160 -3.31 2.12 -0.78
CA LEU A 160 -2.29 2.10 0.26
C LEU A 160 -2.19 0.68 0.81
N LEU A 161 -0.96 0.12 0.86
CA LEU A 161 -0.73 -1.25 1.32
C LEU A 161 0.33 -1.23 2.43
N ASP A 162 -0.05 -1.68 3.62
CA ASP A 162 0.82 -1.71 4.79
C ASP A 162 1.27 -3.16 5.06
N GLU A 163 2.47 -3.54 4.61
CA GLU A 163 3.07 -4.88 4.69
C GLU A 163 2.13 -6.02 4.22
N PRO A 164 1.50 -5.90 3.03
CA PRO A 164 0.38 -6.77 2.64
C PRO A 164 0.75 -8.24 2.47
N PHE A 165 2.03 -8.59 2.30
CA PHE A 165 2.44 -9.97 1.99
C PHE A 165 3.29 -10.60 3.11
N GLY A 166 3.55 -9.87 4.21
CA GLY A 166 4.48 -10.28 5.27
C GLY A 166 4.12 -11.59 5.97
N ALA A 167 2.83 -11.90 6.12
CA ALA A 167 2.34 -13.09 6.82
C ALA A 167 2.19 -14.35 5.93
N LEU A 168 2.58 -14.27 4.64
CA LEU A 168 2.43 -15.38 3.68
C LEU A 168 3.72 -16.22 3.58
N ASP A 169 3.55 -17.52 3.34
CA ASP A 169 4.66 -18.37 2.92
C ASP A 169 5.20 -17.95 1.54
N ALA A 170 6.41 -18.38 1.19
CA ALA A 170 7.13 -17.89 0.02
C ALA A 170 6.39 -18.15 -1.31
N ILE A 171 5.75 -19.31 -1.48
CA ILE A 171 5.04 -19.67 -2.72
C ILE A 171 3.78 -18.83 -2.85
N THR A 172 2.94 -18.85 -1.82
CA THR A 172 1.70 -18.06 -1.77
C THR A 172 1.98 -16.57 -1.93
N ARG A 173 3.06 -16.07 -1.32
CA ARG A 173 3.49 -14.69 -1.44
C ARG A 173 3.80 -14.32 -2.90
N ALA A 174 4.60 -15.14 -3.60
CA ALA A 174 4.94 -14.90 -5.00
C ALA A 174 3.70 -14.85 -5.90
N ASP A 175 2.71 -15.73 -5.67
CA ASP A 175 1.46 -15.78 -6.43
C ASP A 175 0.58 -14.54 -6.20
N VAL A 176 0.45 -14.10 -4.94
CA VAL A 176 -0.36 -12.91 -4.60
C VAL A 176 0.32 -11.63 -5.09
N GLN A 177 1.65 -11.54 -5.03
CA GLN A 177 2.41 -10.43 -5.59
C GLN A 177 2.26 -10.34 -7.12
N ALA A 178 2.38 -11.47 -7.83
CA ALA A 178 2.22 -11.52 -9.29
C ALA A 178 0.80 -11.09 -9.70
N MET A 179 -0.22 -11.60 -9.00
CA MET A 179 -1.61 -11.21 -9.20
C MET A 179 -1.81 -9.70 -8.97
N PHE A 180 -1.32 -9.15 -7.85
CA PHE A 180 -1.44 -7.72 -7.57
C PHE A 180 -0.71 -6.87 -8.61
N GLY A 181 0.50 -7.25 -9.03
CA GLY A 181 1.28 -6.55 -10.07
C GLY A 181 0.53 -6.49 -11.41
N THR A 182 -0.14 -7.58 -11.81
CA THR A 182 -0.96 -7.62 -13.03
C THR A 182 -2.18 -6.71 -12.88
N LEU A 183 -2.93 -6.86 -11.79
CA LEU A 183 -4.12 -6.08 -11.51
C LEU A 183 -3.83 -4.57 -11.48
N ARG A 184 -2.71 -4.15 -10.85
CA ARG A 184 -2.29 -2.74 -10.82
C ARG A 184 -2.05 -2.19 -12.23
N ARG A 185 -1.36 -2.95 -13.10
CA ARG A 185 -1.10 -2.52 -14.48
C ARG A 185 -2.37 -2.39 -15.30
N GLU A 186 -3.31 -3.32 -15.14
CA GLU A 186 -4.58 -3.29 -15.87
C GLU A 186 -5.51 -2.17 -15.41
N THR A 187 -5.54 -1.87 -14.12
CA THR A 187 -6.42 -0.84 -13.55
C THR A 187 -5.78 0.55 -13.50
N HIS A 188 -4.47 0.67 -13.76
CA HIS A 188 -3.70 1.92 -13.62
C HIS A 188 -3.85 2.59 -12.26
N VAL A 189 -4.12 1.82 -11.21
CA VAL A 189 -4.22 2.35 -9.84
C VAL A 189 -2.84 2.76 -9.34
N ALA A 190 -2.73 3.96 -8.76
CA ALA A 190 -1.53 4.38 -8.07
C ALA A 190 -1.41 3.64 -6.73
N ALA A 191 -0.19 3.23 -6.36
CA ALA A 191 0.02 2.45 -5.15
C ALA A 191 1.14 3.04 -4.28
N LEU A 192 0.91 3.08 -2.96
CA LEU A 192 1.96 3.27 -1.96
C LEU A 192 2.07 2.00 -1.13
N LEU A 193 3.20 1.30 -1.28
CA LEU A 193 3.44 0.00 -0.68
C LEU A 193 4.48 0.11 0.44
N VAL A 194 4.12 -0.23 1.67
CA VAL A 194 5.08 -0.42 2.75
C VAL A 194 5.51 -1.88 2.79
N THR A 195 6.81 -2.10 2.77
CA THR A 195 7.39 -3.44 2.94
C THR A 195 8.77 -3.38 3.60
N HIS A 196 9.15 -4.46 4.26
CA HIS A 196 10.53 -4.71 4.71
C HIS A 196 11.30 -5.63 3.76
N ASP A 197 10.65 -6.18 2.74
CA ASP A 197 11.23 -7.07 1.74
C ASP A 197 11.62 -6.29 0.47
N LEU A 198 12.93 -6.17 0.22
CA LEU A 198 13.43 -5.42 -0.93
C LEU A 198 13.14 -6.12 -2.26
N HIS A 199 13.09 -7.47 -2.30
CA HIS A 199 12.69 -8.20 -3.50
C HIS A 199 11.26 -7.89 -3.92
N GLU A 200 10.36 -7.74 -2.93
CA GLU A 200 9.00 -7.31 -3.15
C GLU A 200 8.95 -5.91 -3.76
N ALA A 201 9.69 -4.97 -3.16
CA ALA A 201 9.77 -3.59 -3.65
C ALA A 201 10.30 -3.53 -5.09
N VAL A 202 11.39 -4.23 -5.40
CA VAL A 202 11.98 -4.29 -6.75
C VAL A 202 11.03 -4.88 -7.78
N ARG A 203 10.26 -5.91 -7.40
CA ARG A 203 9.30 -6.58 -8.31
C ARG A 203 8.07 -5.75 -8.63
N LEU A 204 7.57 -4.97 -7.65
CA LEU A 204 6.24 -4.34 -7.73
C LEU A 204 6.28 -2.84 -7.96
N ALA A 205 7.33 -2.15 -7.54
CA ALA A 205 7.37 -0.70 -7.53
C ALA A 205 8.12 -0.12 -8.74
N ASP A 206 7.64 1.01 -9.23
CA ASP A 206 8.32 1.83 -10.24
C ASP A 206 9.46 2.63 -9.60
N ARG A 207 9.26 3.08 -8.36
CA ARG A 207 10.29 3.73 -7.53
C ARG A 207 10.26 3.18 -6.11
N ILE A 208 11.41 3.22 -5.46
CA ILE A 208 11.59 2.81 -4.06
C ILE A 208 12.09 4.01 -3.26
N ALA A 209 11.38 4.35 -2.19
CA ALA A 209 11.82 5.33 -1.21
C ALA A 209 12.41 4.58 0.00
N VAL A 210 13.73 4.72 0.17
CA VAL A 210 14.46 4.13 1.29
C VAL A 210 14.35 5.04 2.49
N MET A 211 13.74 4.56 3.58
CA MET A 211 13.53 5.33 4.82
C MET A 211 14.46 4.87 5.93
N ARG A 212 15.02 5.82 6.66
CA ARG A 212 15.83 5.60 7.86
C ARG A 212 15.65 6.73 8.86
N GLY A 213 15.40 6.40 10.13
CA GLY A 213 15.30 7.39 11.21
C GLY A 213 14.29 8.51 10.95
N GLY A 214 13.16 8.21 10.33
CA GLY A 214 12.12 9.19 10.01
C GLY A 214 12.39 10.03 8.75
N ARG A 215 13.44 9.76 7.98
CA ARG A 215 13.80 10.50 6.76
C ARG A 215 13.82 9.60 5.54
N ILE A 216 13.65 10.17 4.36
CA ILE A 216 13.91 9.49 3.09
C ILE A 216 15.38 9.74 2.73
N GLU A 217 16.18 8.67 2.73
CA GLU A 217 17.60 8.69 2.32
C GLU A 217 17.73 8.87 0.80
N GLN A 218 16.90 8.14 0.05
CA GLN A 218 16.84 8.19 -1.41
C GLN A 218 15.49 7.70 -1.91
N CYS A 219 14.98 8.30 -2.99
CA CYS A 219 13.79 7.83 -3.70
C CYS A 219 14.09 7.82 -5.20
N ALA A 220 14.23 6.62 -5.78
CA ALA A 220 14.63 6.44 -7.17
C ALA A 220 14.10 5.10 -7.70
N THR A 221 14.31 4.83 -9.01
CA THR A 221 14.06 3.51 -9.58
C THR A 221 14.95 2.45 -8.92
N PRO A 222 14.56 1.17 -8.90
CA PRO A 222 15.39 0.09 -8.37
C PRO A 222 16.81 0.09 -8.95
N ARG A 223 16.92 0.35 -10.26
CA ARG A 223 18.21 0.41 -10.98
C ARG A 223 19.09 1.55 -10.48
N GLU A 224 18.55 2.77 -10.39
CA GLU A 224 19.29 3.92 -9.89
C GLU A 224 19.78 3.74 -8.45
N LEU A 225 18.97 3.08 -7.60
CA LEU A 225 19.36 2.77 -6.22
C LEU A 225 20.55 1.81 -6.15
N MET A 226 20.65 0.89 -7.10
CA MET A 226 21.79 -0.04 -7.20
C MET A 226 23.02 0.60 -7.81
N ASP A 227 22.86 1.37 -8.90
CA ASP A 227 23.96 1.92 -9.68
C ASP A 227 24.58 3.18 -9.01
N ALA A 228 23.75 3.97 -8.31
CA ALA A 228 24.15 5.24 -7.67
C ALA A 228 23.50 5.41 -6.27
N PRO A 229 23.85 4.57 -5.28
CA PRO A 229 23.32 4.69 -3.93
C PRO A 229 23.76 5.99 -3.26
N ALA A 230 22.81 6.76 -2.70
CA ALA A 230 23.08 8.07 -2.07
C ALA A 230 23.82 7.96 -0.73
N SER A 231 23.80 6.79 -0.08
CA SER A 231 24.45 6.58 1.22
C SER A 231 24.94 5.14 1.37
N THR A 232 25.85 4.93 2.33
CA THR A 232 26.31 3.58 2.71
C THR A 232 25.15 2.71 3.18
N TYR A 233 24.12 3.31 3.80
CA TYR A 233 22.93 2.58 4.23
C TYR A 233 22.17 1.97 3.04
N VAL A 234 21.97 2.74 1.96
CA VAL A 234 21.32 2.24 0.75
C VAL A 234 22.16 1.12 0.13
N THR A 235 23.48 1.29 0.03
CA THR A 235 24.39 0.24 -0.45
C THR A 235 24.27 -1.05 0.37
N GLU A 236 24.31 -0.95 1.71
CA GLU A 236 24.22 -2.10 2.60
C GLU A 236 22.84 -2.78 2.53
N LEU A 237 21.76 -2.02 2.39
CA LEU A 237 20.41 -2.55 2.27
C LEU A 237 20.28 -3.48 1.06
N PHE A 238 20.77 -3.05 -0.11
CA PHE A 238 20.80 -3.86 -1.33
C PHE A 238 21.75 -5.05 -1.22
N ALA A 239 22.95 -4.85 -0.68
CA ALA A 239 23.92 -5.93 -0.51
C ALA A 239 23.41 -7.05 0.42
N ARG A 240 22.75 -6.71 1.54
CA ARG A 240 22.20 -7.69 2.50
C ARG A 240 20.99 -8.43 1.92
N SER A 241 20.17 -7.79 1.11
CA SER A 241 19.01 -8.43 0.49
C SER A 241 19.38 -9.37 -0.66
N ARG A 242 20.62 -9.33 -1.16
CA ARG A 242 21.07 -10.14 -2.31
C ARG A 242 20.25 -9.92 -3.59
N VAL A 243 19.58 -8.79 -3.72
CA VAL A 243 18.93 -8.39 -4.98
C VAL A 243 19.99 -8.26 -6.05
N THR A 244 19.77 -8.88 -7.19
CA THR A 244 20.71 -8.89 -8.33
C THR A 244 20.22 -7.98 -9.44
N ALA A 245 21.16 -7.49 -10.29
CA ALA A 245 20.80 -6.67 -11.44
C ALA A 245 19.85 -7.37 -12.43
N ALA A 246 19.79 -8.71 -12.40
CA ALA A 246 18.85 -9.49 -13.24
C ALA A 246 17.41 -9.44 -12.74
N GLU A 247 17.15 -9.09 -11.48
CA GLU A 247 15.81 -8.95 -10.88
C GLU A 247 15.24 -7.54 -11.07
N VAL A 248 16.07 -6.60 -11.46
CA VAL A 248 15.69 -5.19 -11.67
C VAL A 248 15.20 -5.02 -13.10
N PRO A 249 13.97 -4.56 -13.33
CA PRO A 249 13.40 -4.36 -14.67
C PRO A 249 14.08 -3.24 -15.46
#